data_7e30287ce87ce12fa57693330c4c2715
#
_entry.id   7e30287ce87ce12fa57693330c4c2715
#
_cell.length_a   1.000
_cell.length_b   1.000
_cell.length_c   1.000
_cell.angle_alpha   90.00
_cell.angle_beta   90.00
_cell.angle_gamma   90.00
#
_symmetry.space_group_name_H-M   'P 1'
#
loop_
_entity.id
_entity.type
_entity.pdbx_description
1 polymer ?
#
loop_
_entity_poly.entity_id
_entity_poly.type
_entity_poly.pdbx_seq_one_letter_code
_entity_poly.pdbx_strand_id
1 'polypeptide(L)'
;MLRSNDPRFRFIFLLSVLWLVGIDQVLSAQSPNILFLFADDWGRYASAYAKHEPENALQSLVRTPNIDRIAKRGVLFRNAFVSAPSCTPCRSALLSGQHFWRTGRASILQGAKWDSAIPAFPLLLQEAGYHIGETFKVWGPGTPNDAPYGAGKFAYEKAGRRWN
;
A
#
# COMPACT_ATOMS: atom_id res chain seq x y z
N MET A 1 1.72 36.67 43.91
CA MET A 1 0.71 35.62 44.09
C MET A 1 -0.58 36.11 43.41
N LEU A 2 -0.89 35.57 42.23
CA LEU A 2 -2.10 35.95 41.48
C LEU A 2 -3.30 35.32 42.16
N ARG A 3 -4.29 36.10 42.58
CA ARG A 3 -5.53 35.60 43.18
C ARG A 3 -6.42 34.97 42.08
N SER A 4 -7.09 33.85 42.38
CA SER A 4 -7.98 33.13 41.46
C SER A 4 -9.12 33.93 40.82
N ASN A 5 -9.40 35.12 41.33
CA ASN A 5 -10.42 36.05 40.85
C ASN A 5 -9.86 37.19 39.97
N ASP A 6 -8.57 37.17 39.62
CA ASP A 6 -8.01 38.15 38.69
C ASP A 6 -8.49 37.88 37.28
N PRO A 7 -9.11 38.84 36.56
CA PRO A 7 -9.61 38.69 35.21
C PRO A 7 -8.52 38.24 34.22
N ARG A 8 -7.25 38.61 34.49
CA ARG A 8 -6.09 38.19 33.70
C ARG A 8 -5.80 36.69 33.87
N PHE A 9 -5.97 36.17 35.08
CA PHE A 9 -5.79 34.75 35.37
C PHE A 9 -6.87 33.90 34.68
N ARG A 10 -8.14 34.36 34.70
CA ARG A 10 -9.25 33.71 33.99
C ARG A 10 -9.05 33.71 32.49
N PHE A 11 -8.54 34.81 31.93
CA PHE A 11 -8.28 34.92 30.51
C PHE A 11 -7.13 33.99 30.06
N ILE A 12 -6.03 33.91 30.81
CA ILE A 12 -4.90 33.00 30.54
C ILE A 12 -5.35 31.54 30.67
N PHE A 13 -6.16 31.23 31.69
CA PHE A 13 -6.68 29.89 31.90
C PHE A 13 -7.63 29.45 30.74
N LEU A 14 -8.51 30.34 30.30
CA LEU A 14 -9.38 30.08 29.15
C LEU A 14 -8.60 29.88 27.85
N LEU A 15 -7.56 30.67 27.61
CA LEU A 15 -6.68 30.49 26.45
C LEU A 15 -5.91 29.17 26.51
N SER A 16 -5.44 28.74 27.69
CA SER A 16 -4.74 27.44 27.83
C SER A 16 -5.69 26.27 27.63
N VAL A 17 -6.94 26.34 28.08
CA VAL A 17 -7.96 25.30 27.85
C VAL A 17 -8.36 25.25 26.35
N LEU A 18 -8.51 26.38 25.70
CA LEU A 18 -8.77 26.44 24.25
C LEU A 18 -7.60 25.87 23.44
N TRP A 19 -6.38 26.08 23.88
CA TRP A 19 -5.20 25.52 23.23
C TRP A 19 -5.11 23.99 23.39
N LEU A 20 -5.43 23.47 24.58
CA LEU A 20 -5.48 22.03 24.84
C LEU A 20 -6.60 21.32 24.05
N VAL A 21 -7.77 21.92 23.93
CA VAL A 21 -8.89 21.36 23.14
C VAL A 21 -8.61 21.42 21.63
N GLY A 22 -7.87 22.44 21.17
CA GLY A 22 -7.48 22.57 19.76
C GLY A 22 -6.46 21.53 19.29
N ILE A 23 -5.62 21.02 20.18
CA ILE A 23 -4.58 20.03 19.84
C ILE A 23 -5.19 18.66 19.60
N ASP A 24 -6.23 18.26 20.30
CA ASP A 24 -6.88 16.95 20.13
C ASP A 24 -7.58 16.80 18.77
N GLN A 25 -8.02 17.89 18.15
CA GLN A 25 -8.67 17.89 16.84
C GLN A 25 -7.68 17.67 15.67
N VAL A 26 -6.41 18.03 15.85
CA VAL A 26 -5.39 17.90 14.80
C VAL A 26 -4.83 16.47 14.76
N LEU A 27 -4.95 15.67 15.83
CA LEU A 27 -4.38 14.33 15.93
C LEU A 27 -5.33 13.21 15.47
N SER A 28 -6.58 13.52 15.11
CA SER A 28 -7.54 12.54 14.58
C SER A 28 -7.65 12.59 13.06
N ALA A 29 -6.52 12.64 12.37
CA ALA A 29 -6.53 12.34 10.94
C ALA A 29 -6.85 10.84 10.78
N GLN A 30 -8.05 10.52 10.30
CA GLN A 30 -8.41 9.14 9.98
C GLN A 30 -7.39 8.59 8.99
N SER A 31 -6.81 7.44 9.35
CA SER A 31 -5.90 6.72 8.45
C SER A 31 -6.62 6.41 7.14
N PRO A 32 -6.05 6.79 5.98
CA PRO A 32 -6.71 6.59 4.68
C PRO A 32 -6.85 5.10 4.35
N ASN A 33 -7.93 4.71 3.69
CA ASN A 33 -8.02 3.39 3.10
C ASN A 33 -7.01 3.27 1.95
N ILE A 34 -6.31 2.14 1.88
CA ILE A 34 -5.30 1.86 0.87
C ILE A 34 -5.80 0.71 0.00
N LEU A 35 -6.00 0.95 -1.29
CA LEU A 35 -6.27 -0.09 -2.28
C LEU A 35 -5.05 -0.25 -3.17
N PHE A 36 -4.38 -1.41 -3.06
CA PHE A 36 -3.23 -1.77 -3.87
C PHE A 36 -3.63 -2.76 -4.96
N LEU A 37 -3.56 -2.34 -6.23
CA LEU A 37 -3.87 -3.16 -7.40
C LEU A 37 -2.57 -3.50 -8.13
N PHE A 38 -2.23 -4.77 -8.19
CA PHE A 38 -1.02 -5.26 -8.81
C PHE A 38 -1.34 -6.32 -9.88
N ALA A 39 -1.16 -5.97 -11.13
CA ALA A 39 -1.38 -6.88 -12.25
C ALA A 39 -0.17 -7.80 -12.45
N ASP A 40 -0.42 -9.10 -12.63
CA ASP A 40 0.60 -10.09 -13.01
C ASP A 40 0.86 -10.01 -14.52
N ASP A 41 2.11 -10.16 -14.93
CA ASP A 41 2.55 -10.14 -16.33
C ASP A 41 2.08 -8.92 -17.15
N TRP A 42 1.85 -7.79 -16.48
CA TRP A 42 1.42 -6.56 -17.11
C TRP A 42 2.58 -5.57 -17.26
N GLY A 43 2.94 -5.30 -18.50
CA GLY A 43 3.89 -4.26 -18.83
C GLY A 43 3.24 -2.85 -18.86
N ARG A 44 3.91 -1.90 -19.50
CA ARG A 44 3.46 -0.51 -19.64
C ARG A 44 2.46 -0.34 -20.79
N TYR A 45 1.36 -1.13 -20.78
CA TYR A 45 0.41 -1.22 -21.91
C TYR A 45 -0.84 -0.36 -21.75
N ALA A 46 -1.07 0.25 -20.60
CA ALA A 46 -2.26 1.08 -20.38
C ALA A 46 -2.29 2.29 -21.32
N SER A 47 -3.48 2.63 -21.82
CA SER A 47 -3.68 3.78 -22.72
C SER A 47 -3.28 5.13 -22.11
N ALA A 48 -3.17 5.23 -20.79
CA ALA A 48 -2.61 6.40 -20.12
C ALA A 48 -1.18 6.76 -20.56
N TYR A 49 -0.42 5.78 -21.07
CA TYR A 49 0.93 5.99 -21.58
C TYR A 49 0.99 6.37 -23.05
N ALA A 50 -0.11 6.24 -23.82
CA ALA A 50 -0.13 6.41 -25.27
C ALA A 50 0.53 7.71 -25.76
N LYS A 51 0.28 8.83 -25.08
CA LYS A 51 0.87 10.13 -25.41
C LYS A 51 2.38 10.24 -25.20
N HIS A 52 2.99 9.23 -24.58
CA HIS A 52 4.42 9.18 -24.28
C HIS A 52 5.17 8.12 -25.11
N GLU A 53 4.45 7.44 -25.99
CA GLU A 53 4.94 6.35 -26.84
C GLU A 53 4.73 6.71 -28.32
N PRO A 54 5.41 6.03 -29.27
CA PRO A 54 5.15 6.19 -30.70
C PRO A 54 3.67 5.91 -31.04
N GLU A 55 3.15 6.55 -32.10
CA GLU A 55 1.73 6.44 -32.48
C GLU A 55 1.26 5.01 -32.77
N ASN A 56 2.14 4.14 -33.24
CA ASN A 56 1.87 2.73 -33.55
C ASN A 56 2.15 1.79 -32.36
N ALA A 57 2.46 2.31 -31.19
CA ALA A 57 2.70 1.49 -30.01
C ALA A 57 1.41 0.87 -29.48
N LEU A 58 1.54 -0.27 -28.81
CA LEU A 58 0.42 -1.02 -28.21
C LEU A 58 -0.49 -0.16 -27.32
N GLN A 59 0.08 0.81 -26.61
CA GLN A 59 -0.63 1.73 -25.75
C GLN A 59 -1.67 2.59 -26.49
N SER A 60 -1.46 2.83 -27.78
CA SER A 60 -2.41 3.54 -28.63
C SER A 60 -3.60 2.67 -29.06
N LEU A 61 -3.43 1.35 -29.05
CA LEU A 61 -4.45 0.36 -29.43
C LEU A 61 -5.27 -0.14 -28.25
N VAL A 62 -4.62 -0.27 -27.09
CA VAL A 62 -5.26 -0.75 -25.86
C VAL A 62 -6.10 0.36 -25.24
N ARG A 63 -7.31 0.02 -24.78
CA ARG A 63 -8.20 0.95 -24.09
C ARG A 63 -8.36 0.57 -22.62
N THR A 64 -7.90 1.44 -21.74
CA THR A 64 -7.98 1.26 -20.29
C THR A 64 -8.62 2.47 -19.59
N PRO A 65 -9.92 2.77 -19.87
CA PRO A 65 -10.53 4.05 -19.47
C PRO A 65 -10.55 4.26 -17.94
N ASN A 66 -10.64 3.20 -17.17
CA ASN A 66 -10.60 3.29 -15.71
C ASN A 66 -9.20 3.62 -15.18
N ILE A 67 -8.16 3.00 -15.75
CA ILE A 67 -6.76 3.32 -15.42
C ILE A 67 -6.44 4.74 -15.84
N ASP A 68 -6.89 5.17 -17.03
CA ASP A 68 -6.71 6.53 -17.52
C ASP A 68 -7.35 7.56 -16.59
N ARG A 69 -8.53 7.24 -16.04
CA ARG A 69 -9.21 8.10 -15.07
C ARG A 69 -8.42 8.23 -13.76
N ILE A 70 -7.84 7.12 -13.27
CA ILE A 70 -6.97 7.14 -12.09
C ILE A 70 -5.71 7.96 -12.39
N ALA A 71 -5.06 7.72 -13.53
CA ALA A 71 -3.86 8.43 -13.95
C ALA A 71 -4.08 9.95 -14.06
N LYS A 72 -5.27 10.39 -14.53
CA LYS A 72 -5.62 11.83 -14.63
C LYS A 72 -5.81 12.50 -13.27
N ARG A 73 -6.18 11.75 -12.23
CA ARG A 73 -6.44 12.27 -10.89
C ARG A 73 -5.28 12.10 -9.92
N GLY A 74 -4.32 11.26 -10.27
CA GLY A 74 -3.17 10.91 -9.47
C GLY A 74 -1.85 11.22 -10.17
N VAL A 75 -0.83 10.42 -9.86
CA VAL A 75 0.51 10.51 -10.44
C VAL A 75 0.76 9.33 -11.36
N LEU A 76 1.15 9.59 -12.60
CA LEU A 76 1.56 8.58 -13.57
C LEU A 76 3.09 8.48 -13.58
N PHE A 77 3.62 7.36 -13.07
CA PHE A 77 5.05 7.08 -13.12
C PHE A 77 5.42 6.51 -14.50
N ARG A 78 6.25 7.21 -15.24
CA ARG A 78 6.70 6.78 -16.56
C ARG A 78 7.81 5.73 -16.51
N ASN A 79 8.58 5.73 -15.44
CA ASN A 79 9.77 4.89 -15.26
C ASN A 79 9.65 4.14 -13.90
N ALA A 80 8.68 3.24 -13.81
CA ALA A 80 8.55 2.33 -12.69
C ALA A 80 9.08 0.95 -13.10
N PHE A 81 10.00 0.39 -12.32
CA PHE A 81 10.66 -0.87 -12.60
C PHE A 81 10.47 -1.84 -11.45
N VAL A 82 10.28 -3.11 -11.79
CA VAL A 82 10.34 -4.19 -10.80
C VAL A 82 11.79 -4.63 -10.60
N SER A 83 12.16 -5.05 -9.40
CA SER A 83 13.54 -5.48 -9.13
C SER A 83 13.87 -6.86 -9.70
N ALA A 84 12.85 -7.67 -10.03
CA ALA A 84 12.99 -8.95 -10.72
C ALA A 84 11.74 -9.24 -11.57
N PRO A 85 11.84 -9.57 -12.85
CA PRO A 85 10.71 -9.90 -13.73
C PRO A 85 10.27 -11.36 -13.54
N SER A 86 9.95 -11.76 -12.31
CA SER A 86 9.55 -13.12 -11.94
C SER A 86 8.62 -13.06 -10.72
N CYS A 87 7.62 -13.93 -10.67
CA CYS A 87 6.53 -13.89 -9.71
C CYS A 87 6.97 -13.68 -8.26
N THR A 88 7.55 -14.70 -7.65
CA THR A 88 7.93 -14.65 -6.22
C THR A 88 9.01 -13.62 -5.92
N PRO A 89 10.11 -13.54 -6.69
CA PRO A 89 11.14 -12.53 -6.45
C PRO A 89 10.61 -11.09 -6.54
N CYS A 90 9.79 -10.79 -7.54
CA CYS A 90 9.15 -9.48 -7.69
C CYS A 90 8.27 -9.15 -6.49
N ARG A 91 7.41 -10.08 -6.10
CA ARG A 91 6.47 -9.90 -4.98
C ARG A 91 7.17 -9.83 -3.64
N SER A 92 8.26 -10.57 -3.48
CA SER A 92 9.12 -10.48 -2.29
C SER A 92 9.76 -9.11 -2.15
N ALA A 93 10.29 -8.57 -3.24
CA ALA A 93 10.84 -7.22 -3.26
C ALA A 93 9.78 -6.17 -2.95
N LEU A 94 8.60 -6.29 -3.56
CA LEU A 94 7.48 -5.39 -3.35
C LEU A 94 7.03 -5.38 -1.88
N LEU A 95 6.78 -6.56 -1.31
CA LEU A 95 6.25 -6.70 0.05
C LEU A 95 7.26 -6.28 1.12
N SER A 96 8.55 -6.53 0.90
CA SER A 96 9.60 -6.18 1.86
C SER A 96 10.16 -4.75 1.70
N GLY A 97 9.91 -4.10 0.55
CA GLY A 97 10.55 -2.85 0.20
C GLY A 97 12.06 -2.99 -0.08
N GLN A 98 12.56 -4.22 -0.29
CA GLN A 98 13.97 -4.51 -0.52
C GLN A 98 14.20 -5.08 -1.93
N HIS A 99 15.42 -5.02 -2.42
CA HIS A 99 15.78 -5.77 -3.62
C HIS A 99 15.62 -7.27 -3.40
N PHE A 100 15.15 -8.01 -4.42
CA PHE A 100 14.79 -9.42 -4.30
C PHE A 100 15.94 -10.30 -3.76
N TRP A 101 17.19 -10.04 -4.12
CA TRP A 101 18.36 -10.82 -3.63
C TRP A 101 18.60 -10.69 -2.13
N ARG A 102 17.98 -9.72 -1.46
CA ARG A 102 18.04 -9.55 0.00
C ARG A 102 16.97 -10.36 0.74
N THR A 103 16.05 -10.98 0.02
CA THR A 103 14.93 -11.71 0.61
C THR A 103 15.21 -13.21 0.80
N GLY A 104 16.49 -13.60 0.77
CA GLY A 104 16.91 -14.98 1.03
C GLY A 104 16.25 -15.99 0.09
N ARG A 105 15.63 -17.04 0.62
CA ARG A 105 14.91 -18.05 -0.19
C ARG A 105 13.63 -17.54 -0.86
N ALA A 106 13.14 -16.38 -0.49
CA ALA A 106 12.04 -15.71 -1.21
C ALA A 106 12.50 -15.02 -2.50
N SER A 107 13.78 -15.03 -2.81
CA SER A 107 14.37 -14.51 -4.06
C SER A 107 14.30 -15.47 -5.25
N ILE A 108 13.82 -16.68 -5.07
CA ILE A 108 13.71 -17.71 -6.12
C ILE A 108 12.25 -18.04 -6.41
N LEU A 109 11.99 -18.64 -7.58
CA LEU A 109 10.63 -18.99 -8.00
C LEU A 109 10.18 -20.33 -7.42
N GLN A 110 11.02 -21.35 -7.52
CA GLN A 110 10.71 -22.71 -7.06
C GLN A 110 11.31 -22.99 -5.69
N GLY A 111 10.48 -23.56 -4.79
CA GLY A 111 10.90 -23.82 -3.42
C GLY A 111 11.14 -22.55 -2.61
N ALA A 112 10.52 -21.46 -3.02
CA ALA A 112 10.59 -20.21 -2.30
C ALA A 112 10.01 -20.36 -0.88
N LYS A 113 10.66 -19.71 0.07
CA LYS A 113 10.24 -19.60 1.45
C LYS A 113 10.44 -18.17 1.92
N TRP A 114 9.48 -17.63 2.64
CA TRP A 114 9.64 -16.34 3.29
C TRP A 114 10.38 -16.51 4.61
N ASP A 115 11.34 -15.63 4.86
CA ASP A 115 11.95 -15.48 6.17
C ASP A 115 11.12 -14.49 7.00
N SER A 116 10.54 -14.96 8.10
CA SER A 116 9.71 -14.16 8.99
C SER A 116 10.46 -13.00 9.66
N ALA A 117 11.79 -13.05 9.69
CA ALA A 117 12.61 -11.94 10.16
C ALA A 117 12.64 -10.75 9.19
N ILE A 118 12.21 -10.96 7.93
CA ILE A 118 12.10 -9.89 6.93
C ILE A 118 10.72 -9.23 7.07
N PRO A 119 10.64 -7.94 7.46
CA PRO A 119 9.37 -7.25 7.60
C PRO A 119 8.67 -7.12 6.24
N ALA A 120 7.34 -7.18 6.25
CA ALA A 120 6.50 -6.94 5.08
C ALA A 120 5.52 -5.80 5.38
N PHE A 121 5.33 -4.87 4.40
CA PHE A 121 4.50 -3.69 4.62
C PHE A 121 3.05 -4.00 5.06
N PRO A 122 2.39 -5.09 4.61
CA PRO A 122 1.04 -5.40 5.11
C PRO A 122 1.02 -5.69 6.61
N LEU A 123 2.05 -6.37 7.13
CA LEU A 123 2.16 -6.65 8.57
C LEU A 123 2.42 -5.39 9.37
N LEU A 124 3.26 -4.48 8.87
CA LEU A 124 3.50 -3.18 9.50
C LEU A 124 2.22 -2.33 9.52
N LEU A 125 1.42 -2.38 8.46
CA LEU A 125 0.11 -1.71 8.44
C LEU A 125 -0.87 -2.36 9.43
N GLN A 126 -0.86 -3.69 9.58
CA GLN A 126 -1.68 -4.38 10.56
C GLN A 126 -1.32 -3.97 11.99
N GLU A 127 -0.03 -3.85 12.31
CA GLU A 127 0.45 -3.32 13.59
C GLU A 127 -0.01 -1.88 13.84
N ALA A 128 -0.12 -1.09 12.76
CA ALA A 128 -0.66 0.27 12.80
C ALA A 128 -2.20 0.33 12.85
N GLY A 129 -2.89 -0.80 13.02
CA GLY A 129 -4.34 -0.88 13.18
C GLY A 129 -5.14 -1.01 11.88
N TYR A 130 -4.49 -1.19 10.73
CA TYR A 130 -5.19 -1.45 9.47
C TYR A 130 -5.75 -2.88 9.42
N HIS A 131 -6.93 -3.02 8.85
CA HIS A 131 -7.42 -4.33 8.42
C HIS A 131 -6.79 -4.68 7.08
N ILE A 132 -6.09 -5.83 7.01
CA ILE A 132 -5.45 -6.29 5.78
C ILE A 132 -6.36 -7.26 5.06
N GLY A 133 -6.71 -6.90 3.84
CA GLY A 133 -7.42 -7.75 2.90
C GLY A 133 -6.56 -8.13 1.71
N GLU A 134 -6.76 -9.31 1.16
CA GLU A 134 -6.06 -9.77 -0.02
C GLU A 134 -7.00 -10.56 -0.94
N THR A 135 -6.64 -10.64 -2.21
CA THR A 135 -7.31 -11.48 -3.19
C THR A 135 -6.34 -11.95 -4.26
N PHE A 136 -6.56 -13.14 -4.80
CA PHE A 136 -5.71 -13.79 -5.80
C PHE A 136 -4.26 -14.00 -5.32
N LYS A 137 -3.31 -13.72 -6.20
CA LYS A 137 -1.90 -13.98 -6.02
C LYS A 137 -1.20 -12.78 -5.38
N VAL A 138 -1.11 -12.74 -4.08
CA VAL A 138 -0.35 -11.72 -3.36
C VAL A 138 1.14 -12.08 -3.32
N TRP A 139 1.46 -13.33 -3.00
CA TRP A 139 2.82 -13.86 -2.99
C TRP A 139 2.84 -15.31 -3.48
N GLY A 140 3.93 -15.74 -4.09
CA GLY A 140 4.10 -17.09 -4.61
C GLY A 140 4.41 -17.13 -6.12
N PRO A 141 4.71 -18.35 -6.63
CA PRO A 141 4.65 -19.66 -5.94
C PRO A 141 5.66 -19.76 -4.79
N GLY A 142 5.25 -20.50 -3.75
CA GLY A 142 6.04 -20.70 -2.55
C GLY A 142 5.26 -21.43 -1.47
N THR A 143 5.82 -21.58 -0.27
CA THR A 143 5.15 -22.24 0.84
C THR A 143 4.20 -21.27 1.53
N PRO A 144 2.86 -21.52 1.54
CA PRO A 144 1.88 -20.59 2.09
C PRO A 144 2.09 -20.24 3.57
N ASN A 145 2.64 -21.18 4.36
CA ASN A 145 2.90 -20.99 5.79
C ASN A 145 3.93 -19.90 6.08
N ASP A 146 4.74 -19.56 5.09
CA ASP A 146 5.77 -18.52 5.18
C ASP A 146 5.34 -17.23 4.48
N ALA A 147 4.04 -17.06 4.21
CA ALA A 147 3.55 -15.90 3.50
C ALA A 147 3.71 -14.61 4.33
N PRO A 148 4.23 -13.53 3.74
CA PRO A 148 4.63 -12.32 4.46
C PRO A 148 3.47 -11.41 4.90
N TYR A 149 2.23 -11.79 4.65
CA TYR A 149 1.03 -11.00 4.95
C TYR A 149 0.11 -11.68 5.99
N GLY A 150 0.63 -12.70 6.70
CA GLY A 150 -0.11 -13.40 7.75
C GLY A 150 -1.00 -14.52 7.20
N ALA A 151 -0.43 -15.71 7.19
CA ALA A 151 -1.07 -17.03 7.14
C ALA A 151 -2.47 -17.09 6.52
N GLY A 152 -2.60 -16.90 5.22
CA GLY A 152 -3.77 -17.33 4.45
C GLY A 152 -5.14 -16.81 4.89
N LYS A 153 -5.23 -15.68 5.56
CA LYS A 153 -6.51 -15.04 5.87
C LYS A 153 -6.93 -14.19 4.67
N PHE A 154 -7.74 -14.77 3.82
CA PHE A 154 -8.35 -14.07 2.71
C PHE A 154 -9.47 -13.17 3.24
N ALA A 155 -9.33 -11.86 3.09
CA ALA A 155 -10.37 -10.92 3.52
C ALA A 155 -11.70 -11.14 2.80
N TYR A 156 -11.68 -11.61 1.58
CA TYR A 156 -12.89 -11.84 0.79
C TYR A 156 -13.68 -13.10 1.21
N GLU A 157 -13.09 -14.07 1.90
CA GLU A 157 -13.85 -15.20 2.46
C GLU A 157 -14.91 -14.75 3.48
N LYS A 158 -14.67 -13.60 4.11
CA LYS A 158 -15.63 -12.98 5.04
C LYS A 158 -16.41 -11.80 4.45
N ALA A 159 -15.96 -11.24 3.34
CA ALA A 159 -16.45 -9.96 2.82
C ALA A 159 -17.38 -10.09 1.58
N GLY A 160 -17.79 -11.27 1.17
CA GLY A 160 -18.74 -11.43 0.07
C GLY A 160 -18.30 -12.33 -1.07
N ARG A 161 -19.03 -12.29 -2.17
CA ARG A 161 -18.86 -13.21 -3.31
C ARG A 161 -17.53 -12.98 -4.04
N ARG A 162 -16.87 -14.10 -4.42
CA ARG A 162 -15.84 -14.09 -5.47
C ARG A 162 -16.37 -13.39 -6.71
N TRP A 163 -15.63 -12.41 -7.20
CA TRP A 163 -15.85 -11.87 -8.53
C TRP A 163 -15.18 -12.82 -9.52
N ASN A 164 -15.97 -13.51 -10.32
CA ASN A 164 -15.49 -14.33 -11.44
C ASN A 164 -15.22 -13.42 -12.65
#